data_0b7d74294be4f3c9d9ed7f2e043972df
#
_entry.id   0b7d74294be4f3c9d9ed7f2e043972df
#
_cell.length_a   1.000
_cell.length_b   1.000
_cell.length_c   1.000
_cell.angle_alpha   90.00
_cell.angle_beta   90.00
_cell.angle_gamma   90.00
#
_symmetry.space_group_name_H-M   'P 1'
#
loop_
_entity.id
_entity.type
_entity.pdbx_description
1 polymer ?
#
loop_
_entity_poly.entity_id
_entity_poly.type
_entity_poly.pdbx_seq_one_letter_code
_entity_poly.pdbx_strand_id
1 'polypeptide(L)'
;YSLYKTYPLISQYLSGTTASGLYEAKLAREEFPGEVHVFAPAFKDADLEELLEITDHIVFNSERQLRKHGPRCREAGISVGLRLNPQCSTQGDHALYDPCAPGSRFGVTLDKIPSDLLDLVDGLHFHTLCEQGADDLETTLKAVEAQFGPYLYKVKWLNMGGGHHITREDYDVDLLTSEIKRIRETYNLEVYIEPGEAIALNAGSLATEVLDIVENGMEILVLDASATCHMPDVLEMPYRPPLRDGYEAQEKAHTYRLSSNTCLTGDVIGDYSF
;
A
#
# COMPACT_ATOMS: atom_id res chain seq x y z
N TYR A 1 -1.06 2.80 -6.45
CA TYR A 1 -0.77 3.65 -7.60
C TYR A 1 -1.78 3.40 -8.71
N SER A 2 -2.56 4.41 -9.06
CA SER A 2 -3.75 4.25 -9.92
C SER A 2 -3.76 5.18 -11.16
N LEU A 3 -2.58 5.60 -11.64
CA LEU A 3 -2.48 6.33 -12.91
C LEU A 3 -2.64 5.34 -14.08
N TYR A 4 -3.88 5.06 -14.45
CA TYR A 4 -4.24 4.03 -15.45
C TYR A 4 -3.57 4.21 -16.82
N LYS A 5 -3.20 5.44 -17.21
CA LYS A 5 -2.45 5.69 -18.45
C LYS A 5 -1.10 4.98 -18.54
N THR A 6 -0.52 4.58 -17.41
CA THR A 6 0.73 3.83 -17.34
C THR A 6 0.53 2.33 -17.25
N TYR A 7 -0.70 1.84 -17.05
CA TYR A 7 -1.00 0.42 -16.91
C TYR A 7 -0.53 -0.45 -18.10
N PRO A 8 -0.65 -0.01 -19.37
CA PRO A 8 -0.10 -0.78 -20.49
C PRO A 8 1.42 -0.99 -20.44
N LEU A 9 2.17 -0.08 -19.81
CA LEU A 9 3.59 -0.24 -19.57
C LEU A 9 3.85 -1.17 -18.37
N ILE A 10 3.16 -0.94 -17.27
CA ILE A 10 3.31 -1.70 -16.03
C ILE A 10 2.95 -3.18 -16.25
N SER A 11 1.92 -3.48 -17.03
CA SER A 11 1.46 -4.84 -17.32
C SER A 11 2.46 -5.69 -18.10
N GLN A 12 3.50 -5.09 -18.67
CA GLN A 12 4.60 -5.83 -19.30
C GLN A 12 5.53 -6.49 -18.25
N TYR A 13 5.47 -6.06 -17.00
CA TYR A 13 6.35 -6.48 -15.92
C TYR A 13 5.62 -7.09 -14.72
N LEU A 14 4.37 -6.69 -14.48
CA LEU A 14 3.58 -7.12 -13.33
C LEU A 14 2.38 -7.95 -13.77
N SER A 15 2.04 -8.96 -12.96
CA SER A 15 1.01 -9.95 -13.30
C SER A 15 -0.41 -9.51 -12.92
N GLY A 16 -0.56 -8.53 -12.04
CA GLY A 16 -1.86 -8.11 -11.54
C GLY A 16 -1.81 -6.80 -10.78
N THR A 17 -2.94 -6.48 -10.18
CA THR A 17 -3.15 -5.30 -9.37
C THR A 17 -3.72 -5.67 -8.02
N THR A 18 -3.49 -4.84 -7.00
CA THR A 18 -4.20 -4.91 -5.74
C THR A 18 -5.02 -3.64 -5.53
N ALA A 19 -6.23 -3.80 -5.02
CA ALA A 19 -7.20 -2.75 -4.82
C ALA A 19 -7.67 -2.70 -3.36
N SER A 20 -7.90 -1.51 -2.84
CA SER A 20 -8.40 -1.28 -1.47
C SER A 20 -9.93 -1.18 -1.40
N GLY A 21 -10.62 -1.39 -2.52
CA GLY A 21 -12.07 -1.35 -2.60
C GLY A 21 -12.61 -1.47 -4.02
N LEU A 22 -13.95 -1.36 -4.13
CA LEU A 22 -14.67 -1.61 -5.37
C LEU A 22 -14.21 -0.75 -6.55
N TYR A 23 -14.02 0.55 -6.36
CA TYR A 23 -13.71 1.46 -7.47
C TYR A 23 -12.30 1.25 -8.03
N GLU A 24 -11.34 0.94 -7.17
CA GLU A 24 -10.00 0.55 -7.62
C GLU A 24 -10.02 -0.79 -8.34
N ALA A 25 -10.80 -1.76 -7.84
CA ALA A 25 -10.98 -3.05 -8.51
C ALA A 25 -11.63 -2.92 -9.89
N LYS A 26 -12.63 -2.03 -10.04
CA LYS A 26 -13.22 -1.70 -11.35
C LYS A 26 -12.19 -1.12 -12.30
N LEU A 27 -11.44 -0.10 -11.85
CA LEU A 27 -10.37 0.50 -12.66
C LEU A 27 -9.34 -0.55 -13.09
N ALA A 28 -8.94 -1.41 -12.14
CA ALA A 28 -8.02 -2.50 -12.42
C ALA A 28 -8.56 -3.45 -13.49
N ARG A 29 -9.78 -3.92 -13.34
CA ARG A 29 -10.40 -4.85 -14.29
C ARG A 29 -10.60 -4.24 -15.68
N GLU A 30 -10.91 -2.95 -15.76
CA GLU A 30 -11.13 -2.24 -17.02
C GLU A 30 -9.83 -1.93 -17.77
N GLU A 31 -8.76 -1.57 -17.03
CA GLU A 31 -7.56 -0.96 -17.62
C GLU A 31 -6.29 -1.83 -17.52
N PHE A 32 -6.30 -2.89 -16.71
CA PHE A 32 -5.13 -3.75 -16.51
C PHE A 32 -5.40 -5.20 -16.95
N PRO A 33 -4.61 -5.76 -17.87
CA PRO A 33 -4.77 -7.14 -18.34
C PRO A 33 -4.10 -8.13 -17.38
N GLY A 34 -4.71 -8.47 -16.26
CA GLY A 34 -4.11 -9.39 -15.28
C GLY A 34 -5.04 -9.67 -14.12
N GLU A 35 -4.49 -10.26 -13.08
CA GLU A 35 -5.24 -10.58 -11.86
C GLU A 35 -5.65 -9.31 -11.11
N VAL A 36 -6.85 -9.33 -10.52
CA VAL A 36 -7.36 -8.29 -9.62
C VAL A 36 -7.50 -8.87 -8.24
N HIS A 37 -6.65 -8.44 -7.33
CA HIS A 37 -6.69 -8.77 -5.92
C HIS A 37 -7.34 -7.64 -5.13
N VAL A 38 -8.16 -7.97 -4.14
CA VAL A 38 -8.82 -6.96 -3.32
C VAL A 38 -8.66 -7.26 -1.85
N PHE A 39 -8.25 -6.24 -1.10
CA PHE A 39 -8.26 -6.21 0.36
C PHE A 39 -8.94 -4.94 0.85
N ALA A 40 -9.83 -5.08 1.83
CA ALA A 40 -10.33 -3.95 2.62
C ALA A 40 -10.53 -4.38 4.08
N PRO A 41 -10.44 -3.45 5.05
CA PRO A 41 -10.71 -3.75 6.46
C PRO A 41 -12.11 -4.30 6.70
N ALA A 42 -13.07 -3.92 5.87
CA ALA A 42 -14.41 -4.47 5.81
C ALA A 42 -15.07 -4.17 4.47
N PHE A 43 -15.85 -5.10 3.97
CA PHE A 43 -16.63 -4.94 2.74
C PHE A 43 -18.10 -4.64 3.07
N LYS A 44 -18.70 -3.72 2.31
CA LYS A 44 -20.16 -3.55 2.28
C LYS A 44 -20.78 -4.66 1.46
N ASP A 45 -21.97 -5.12 1.88
CA ASP A 45 -22.68 -6.18 1.14
C ASP A 45 -22.97 -5.80 -0.31
N ALA A 46 -23.31 -4.54 -0.57
CA ALA A 46 -23.57 -4.05 -1.92
C ALA A 46 -22.31 -4.04 -2.80
N ASP A 47 -21.15 -3.65 -2.24
CA ASP A 47 -19.90 -3.62 -2.98
C ASP A 47 -19.44 -5.04 -3.33
N LEU A 48 -19.73 -6.01 -2.44
CA LEU A 48 -19.34 -7.41 -2.66
C LEU A 48 -20.01 -8.01 -3.90
N GLU A 49 -21.28 -7.69 -4.17
CA GLU A 49 -21.98 -8.20 -5.35
C GLU A 49 -21.23 -7.88 -6.64
N GLU A 50 -20.73 -6.67 -6.76
CA GLU A 50 -19.96 -6.26 -7.94
C GLU A 50 -18.54 -6.84 -7.92
N LEU A 51 -17.91 -6.95 -6.74
CA LEU A 51 -16.58 -7.55 -6.61
C LEU A 51 -16.56 -9.03 -7.00
N LEU A 52 -17.67 -9.77 -6.80
CA LEU A 52 -17.77 -11.18 -7.21
C LEU A 52 -17.58 -11.40 -8.71
N GLU A 53 -17.83 -10.38 -9.53
CA GLU A 53 -17.74 -10.46 -11.01
C GLU A 53 -16.36 -10.07 -11.56
N ILE A 54 -15.56 -9.32 -10.77
CA ILE A 54 -14.35 -8.66 -11.27
C ILE A 54 -13.07 -9.02 -10.53
N THR A 55 -13.16 -9.83 -9.45
CA THR A 55 -12.03 -10.12 -8.57
C THR A 55 -11.54 -11.55 -8.75
N ASP A 56 -10.23 -11.75 -8.78
CA ASP A 56 -9.61 -13.08 -8.81
C ASP A 56 -9.23 -13.55 -7.39
N HIS A 57 -8.73 -12.64 -6.55
CA HIS A 57 -8.37 -12.90 -5.15
C HIS A 57 -9.02 -11.88 -4.22
N ILE A 58 -9.62 -12.35 -3.14
CA ILE A 58 -10.17 -11.48 -2.10
C ILE A 58 -9.61 -11.85 -0.72
N VAL A 59 -9.14 -10.85 0.01
CA VAL A 59 -8.58 -11.03 1.35
C VAL A 59 -9.49 -10.38 2.39
N PHE A 60 -9.93 -11.18 3.35
CA PHE A 60 -10.72 -10.70 4.48
C PHE A 60 -9.82 -10.33 5.66
N ASN A 61 -10.25 -9.30 6.38
CA ASN A 61 -9.51 -8.77 7.51
C ASN A 61 -9.89 -9.41 8.86
N SER A 62 -10.99 -10.15 8.89
CA SER A 62 -11.52 -10.79 10.11
C SER A 62 -12.26 -12.08 9.82
N GLU A 63 -12.29 -12.98 10.80
CA GLU A 63 -13.09 -14.21 10.75
C GLU A 63 -14.56 -13.93 10.43
N ARG A 64 -15.13 -12.88 11.04
CA ARG A 64 -16.55 -12.52 10.81
C ARG A 64 -16.84 -12.22 9.34
N GLN A 65 -16.00 -11.42 8.69
CA GLN A 65 -16.15 -11.11 7.25
C GLN A 65 -15.89 -12.36 6.40
N LEU A 66 -14.87 -13.12 6.73
CA LEU A 66 -14.53 -14.36 6.05
C LEU A 66 -15.70 -15.34 6.06
N ARG A 67 -16.32 -15.60 7.23
CA ARG A 67 -17.47 -16.50 7.34
C ARG A 67 -18.71 -15.98 6.64
N LYS A 68 -18.92 -14.68 6.67
CA LYS A 68 -20.08 -14.05 6.04
C LYS A 68 -20.01 -14.11 4.51
N HIS A 69 -18.86 -13.85 3.94
CA HIS A 69 -18.70 -13.59 2.50
C HIS A 69 -17.88 -14.65 1.77
N GLY A 70 -16.96 -15.33 2.45
CA GLY A 70 -16.05 -16.31 1.86
C GLY A 70 -16.74 -17.42 1.07
N PRO A 71 -17.83 -18.05 1.57
CA PRO A 71 -18.56 -19.07 0.80
C PRO A 71 -19.02 -18.58 -0.57
N ARG A 72 -19.58 -17.39 -0.64
CA ARG A 72 -20.05 -16.79 -1.90
C ARG A 72 -18.91 -16.48 -2.87
N CYS A 73 -17.77 -15.98 -2.33
CA CYS A 73 -16.58 -15.74 -3.14
C CYS A 73 -16.07 -17.05 -3.77
N ARG A 74 -16.03 -18.12 -2.99
CA ARG A 74 -15.63 -19.46 -3.49
C ARG A 74 -16.60 -20.03 -4.53
N GLU A 75 -17.90 -19.85 -4.33
CA GLU A 75 -18.93 -20.24 -5.31
C GLU A 75 -18.76 -19.48 -6.62
N ALA A 76 -18.29 -18.23 -6.58
CA ALA A 76 -17.95 -17.42 -7.74
C ALA A 76 -16.56 -17.77 -8.34
N GLY A 77 -15.83 -18.72 -7.75
CA GLY A 77 -14.50 -19.12 -8.22
C GLY A 77 -13.34 -18.21 -7.78
N ILE A 78 -13.60 -17.28 -6.85
CA ILE A 78 -12.61 -16.34 -6.32
C ILE A 78 -11.75 -17.03 -5.27
N SER A 79 -10.45 -16.85 -5.33
CA SER A 79 -9.50 -17.31 -4.31
C SER A 79 -9.60 -16.44 -3.06
N VAL A 80 -9.79 -17.10 -1.90
CA VAL A 80 -10.10 -16.43 -0.63
C VAL A 80 -8.91 -16.47 0.32
N GLY A 81 -8.59 -15.33 0.92
CA GLY A 81 -7.53 -15.22 1.92
C GLY A 81 -7.96 -14.55 3.22
N LEU A 82 -7.11 -14.69 4.24
CA LEU A 82 -7.23 -13.99 5.51
C LEU A 82 -5.96 -13.18 5.78
N ARG A 83 -6.14 -11.92 6.18
CA ARG A 83 -5.01 -11.08 6.63
C ARG A 83 -4.63 -11.46 8.06
N LEU A 84 -3.34 -11.70 8.24
CA LEU A 84 -2.70 -11.99 9.52
C LEU A 84 -2.11 -10.71 10.13
N ASN A 85 -2.09 -10.65 11.46
CA ASN A 85 -1.31 -9.68 12.21
C ASN A 85 -0.26 -10.42 13.05
N PRO A 86 1.02 -10.40 12.66
CA PRO A 86 2.08 -11.09 13.40
C PRO A 86 2.48 -10.34 14.67
N GLN A 87 1.90 -9.20 14.97
CA GLN A 87 2.25 -8.36 16.12
C GLN A 87 3.77 -8.07 16.20
N CYS A 88 4.39 -7.93 15.03
CA CYS A 88 5.80 -7.61 14.87
C CYS A 88 5.91 -6.33 14.03
N SER A 89 6.40 -5.28 14.64
CA SER A 89 6.58 -3.97 14.01
C SER A 89 8.06 -3.67 13.79
N THR A 90 8.36 -3.06 12.65
CA THR A 90 9.66 -2.49 12.32
C THR A 90 9.56 -0.97 12.06
N GLN A 91 8.40 -0.35 12.35
CA GLN A 91 8.12 1.06 12.05
C GLN A 91 8.82 2.06 12.99
N GLY A 92 9.47 1.60 14.05
CA GLY A 92 10.13 2.50 15.03
C GLY A 92 9.15 3.48 15.66
N ASP A 93 9.45 4.77 15.56
CA ASP A 93 8.62 5.85 16.14
C ASP A 93 7.42 6.26 15.26
N HIS A 94 7.21 5.63 14.11
CA HIS A 94 6.14 5.96 13.17
C HIS A 94 4.84 5.18 13.46
N ALA A 95 4.32 5.27 14.67
CA ALA A 95 3.15 4.52 15.12
C ALA A 95 1.88 4.71 14.25
N LEU A 96 1.76 5.85 13.55
CA LEU A 96 0.63 6.13 12.65
C LEU A 96 0.58 5.14 11.46
N TYR A 97 1.74 4.65 11.03
CA TYR A 97 1.91 3.75 9.89
C TYR A 97 2.21 2.31 10.30
N ASP A 98 2.08 2.00 11.59
CA ASP A 98 2.31 0.65 12.10
C ASP A 98 1.02 -0.18 12.09
N PRO A 99 0.84 -1.09 11.12
CA PRO A 99 -0.34 -1.95 11.07
C PRO A 99 -0.33 -3.03 12.16
N CYS A 100 0.78 -3.23 12.85
CA CYS A 100 0.94 -4.21 13.93
C CYS A 100 0.84 -3.60 15.33
N ALA A 101 0.70 -2.27 15.45
CA ALA A 101 0.59 -1.57 16.72
C ALA A 101 -0.64 -2.03 17.53
N PRO A 102 -0.58 -1.98 18.86
CA PRO A 102 -1.76 -2.19 19.71
C PRO A 102 -2.89 -1.24 19.31
N GLY A 103 -4.10 -1.80 19.12
CA GLY A 103 -5.27 -1.05 18.66
C GLY A 103 -5.38 -0.92 17.13
N SER A 104 -4.43 -1.43 16.36
CA SER A 104 -4.58 -1.55 14.92
C SER A 104 -5.80 -2.40 14.56
N ARG A 105 -6.55 -1.95 13.57
CA ARG A 105 -7.70 -2.70 13.04
C ARG A 105 -7.30 -3.78 12.03
N PHE A 106 -6.03 -3.93 11.70
CA PHE A 106 -5.58 -4.74 10.57
C PHE A 106 -5.15 -6.15 10.98
N GLY A 107 -5.78 -7.14 10.36
CA GLY A 107 -5.40 -8.54 10.44
C GLY A 107 -5.82 -9.24 11.72
N VAL A 108 -5.72 -10.56 11.69
CA VAL A 108 -6.08 -11.46 12.78
C VAL A 108 -4.82 -11.94 13.48
N THR A 109 -4.76 -11.79 14.80
CA THR A 109 -3.66 -12.30 15.63
C THR A 109 -3.77 -13.82 15.82
N LEU A 110 -2.67 -14.47 16.17
CA LEU A 110 -2.61 -15.93 16.27
C LEU A 110 -3.68 -16.51 17.21
N ASP A 111 -3.94 -15.85 18.35
CA ASP A 111 -4.93 -16.28 19.34
C ASP A 111 -6.40 -16.16 18.86
N LYS A 112 -6.62 -15.48 17.72
CA LYS A 112 -7.93 -15.29 17.08
C LYS A 112 -8.07 -16.08 15.77
N ILE A 113 -7.10 -16.88 15.39
CA ILE A 113 -7.20 -17.72 14.20
C ILE A 113 -8.30 -18.76 14.41
N PRO A 114 -9.28 -18.88 13.49
CA PRO A 114 -10.30 -19.91 13.57
C PRO A 114 -9.67 -21.30 13.43
N SER A 115 -10.15 -22.25 14.23
CA SER A 115 -9.63 -23.64 14.23
C SER A 115 -9.83 -24.37 12.90
N ASP A 116 -10.80 -23.94 12.11
CA ASP A 116 -11.15 -24.43 10.77
C ASP A 116 -10.63 -23.52 9.65
N LEU A 117 -9.63 -22.66 9.92
CA LEU A 117 -9.10 -21.69 8.95
C LEU A 117 -8.83 -22.30 7.57
N LEU A 118 -8.20 -23.47 7.55
CA LEU A 118 -7.77 -24.12 6.31
C LEU A 118 -8.94 -24.59 5.43
N ASP A 119 -10.12 -24.74 6.00
CA ASP A 119 -11.35 -25.05 5.26
C ASP A 119 -11.98 -23.77 4.65
N LEU A 120 -11.56 -22.60 5.14
CA LEU A 120 -12.15 -21.30 4.80
C LEU A 120 -11.32 -20.51 3.78
N VAL A 121 -10.02 -20.77 3.68
CA VAL A 121 -9.10 -19.95 2.87
C VAL A 121 -8.26 -20.76 1.89
N ASP A 122 -7.87 -20.13 0.80
CA ASP A 122 -6.88 -20.64 -0.15
C ASP A 122 -5.48 -20.09 0.12
N GLY A 123 -5.39 -18.92 0.74
CA GLY A 123 -4.13 -18.25 1.03
C GLY A 123 -4.17 -17.35 2.24
N LEU A 124 -3.00 -16.81 2.56
CA LEU A 124 -2.79 -15.90 3.68
C LEU A 124 -2.14 -14.60 3.19
N HIS A 125 -2.39 -13.54 3.93
CA HIS A 125 -1.85 -12.21 3.63
C HIS A 125 -1.34 -11.57 4.93
N PHE A 126 -0.24 -10.85 4.85
CA PHE A 126 0.14 -9.87 5.87
C PHE A 126 0.65 -8.60 5.20
N HIS A 127 0.57 -7.48 5.91
CA HIS A 127 1.12 -6.20 5.44
C HIS A 127 1.62 -5.46 6.67
N THR A 128 2.93 -5.43 6.84
CA THR A 128 3.62 -4.95 8.05
C THR A 128 4.52 -3.75 7.77
N LEU A 129 4.85 -3.51 6.50
CA LEU A 129 5.82 -2.50 6.10
C LEU A 129 5.15 -1.22 5.59
N CYS A 130 5.88 -0.10 5.73
CA CYS A 130 5.62 1.17 5.06
C CYS A 130 6.96 1.83 4.75
N GLU A 131 7.31 1.98 3.46
CA GLU A 131 8.57 2.54 2.97
C GLU A 131 9.85 1.89 3.56
N GLN A 132 9.84 0.57 3.74
CA GLN A 132 10.90 -0.14 4.45
C GLN A 132 11.72 -1.07 3.54
N GLY A 133 12.84 -1.55 4.09
CA GLY A 133 13.82 -2.39 3.43
C GLY A 133 13.48 -3.89 3.42
N ALA A 134 14.31 -4.67 2.77
CA ALA A 134 14.19 -6.12 2.72
C ALA A 134 14.56 -6.78 4.06
N ASP A 135 15.39 -6.15 4.87
CA ASP A 135 15.76 -6.55 6.24
C ASP A 135 14.57 -6.41 7.21
N ASP A 136 13.75 -5.40 7.05
CA ASP A 136 12.49 -5.25 7.78
C ASP A 136 11.50 -6.35 7.39
N LEU A 137 11.41 -6.68 6.08
CA LEU A 137 10.64 -7.83 5.64
C LEU A 137 11.15 -9.13 6.27
N GLU A 138 12.46 -9.39 6.23
CA GLU A 138 13.06 -10.57 6.85
C GLU A 138 12.68 -10.70 8.33
N THR A 139 12.72 -9.59 9.06
CA THR A 139 12.35 -9.53 10.47
C THR A 139 10.88 -9.89 10.69
N THR A 140 9.96 -9.28 9.96
CA THR A 140 8.53 -9.55 10.10
C THR A 140 8.14 -10.92 9.56
N LEU A 141 8.83 -11.40 8.51
CA LEU A 141 8.62 -12.73 7.94
C LEU A 141 9.00 -13.85 8.93
N LYS A 142 10.10 -13.70 9.68
CA LYS A 142 10.47 -14.61 10.77
C LYS A 142 9.36 -14.71 11.83
N ALA A 143 8.72 -13.58 12.16
CA ALA A 143 7.60 -13.57 13.10
C ALA A 143 6.35 -14.27 12.52
N VAL A 144 6.06 -14.09 11.24
CA VAL A 144 4.99 -14.78 10.52
C VAL A 144 5.24 -16.29 10.52
N GLU A 145 6.44 -16.72 10.17
CA GLU A 145 6.79 -18.16 10.15
C GLU A 145 6.72 -18.79 11.56
N ALA A 146 7.22 -18.09 12.57
CA ALA A 146 7.18 -18.60 13.95
C ALA A 146 5.75 -18.81 14.47
N GLN A 147 4.83 -17.93 14.09
CA GLN A 147 3.44 -17.97 14.56
C GLN A 147 2.52 -18.78 13.64
N PHE A 148 2.66 -18.61 12.33
CA PHE A 148 1.70 -19.12 11.34
C PHE A 148 2.30 -20.22 10.42
N GLY A 149 3.55 -20.61 10.60
CA GLY A 149 4.25 -21.60 9.78
C GLY A 149 3.45 -22.90 9.53
N PRO A 150 2.78 -23.49 10.53
CA PRO A 150 1.94 -24.68 10.31
C PRO A 150 0.81 -24.49 9.28
N TYR A 151 0.33 -23.26 9.11
CA TYR A 151 -0.70 -22.93 8.10
C TYR A 151 -0.08 -22.73 6.72
N LEU A 152 1.13 -22.16 6.64
CA LEU A 152 1.81 -21.90 5.37
C LEU A 152 2.05 -23.16 4.56
N TYR A 153 2.29 -24.31 5.18
CA TYR A 153 2.44 -25.61 4.50
C TYR A 153 1.16 -26.12 3.82
N LYS A 154 0.02 -25.48 4.07
CA LYS A 154 -1.30 -26.00 3.68
C LYS A 154 -2.11 -25.05 2.81
N VAL A 155 -1.64 -23.83 2.62
CA VAL A 155 -2.27 -22.84 1.75
C VAL A 155 -1.58 -22.83 0.38
N LYS A 156 -2.26 -22.26 -0.61
CA LYS A 156 -1.77 -22.19 -2.00
C LYS A 156 -0.87 -21.00 -2.23
N TRP A 157 -1.07 -19.92 -1.48
CA TRP A 157 -0.34 -18.67 -1.66
C TRP A 157 -0.16 -17.90 -0.35
N LEU A 158 0.89 -17.06 -0.35
CA LEU A 158 1.16 -16.06 0.67
C LEU A 158 1.35 -14.70 -0.01
N ASN A 159 0.56 -13.72 0.38
CA ASN A 159 0.76 -12.33 0.01
C ASN A 159 1.45 -11.58 1.15
N MET A 160 2.61 -11.04 0.89
CA MET A 160 3.45 -10.36 1.87
C MET A 160 3.18 -8.83 1.95
N GLY A 161 2.11 -8.37 1.26
CA GLY A 161 1.66 -6.99 1.30
C GLY A 161 2.55 -6.00 0.58
N GLY A 162 2.32 -4.73 0.88
CA GLY A 162 3.07 -3.58 0.34
C GLY A 162 4.08 -2.99 1.32
N GLY A 163 4.46 -1.75 1.05
CA GLY A 163 5.45 -1.03 1.85
C GLY A 163 6.90 -1.39 1.54
N HIS A 164 7.12 -2.26 0.56
CA HIS A 164 8.46 -2.61 0.05
C HIS A 164 8.99 -1.50 -0.86
N HIS A 165 10.02 -0.80 -0.43
CA HIS A 165 10.58 0.34 -1.16
C HIS A 165 11.60 -0.09 -2.24
N ILE A 166 11.24 -1.06 -3.07
CA ILE A 166 12.12 -1.84 -3.95
C ILE A 166 12.87 -1.04 -5.01
N THR A 167 12.42 0.17 -5.33
CA THR A 167 13.06 1.06 -6.32
C THR A 167 13.94 2.13 -5.69
N ARG A 168 14.09 2.13 -4.37
CA ARG A 168 15.05 2.98 -3.67
C ARG A 168 16.48 2.48 -3.95
N GLU A 169 17.43 3.40 -4.14
CA GLU A 169 18.81 3.06 -4.56
C GLU A 169 19.55 2.12 -3.62
N ASP A 170 19.28 2.21 -2.31
CA ASP A 170 19.92 1.40 -1.26
C ASP A 170 19.11 0.15 -0.87
N TYR A 171 18.04 -0.18 -1.60
CA TYR A 171 17.22 -1.36 -1.29
C TYR A 171 17.93 -2.66 -1.66
N ASP A 172 17.98 -3.60 -0.73
CA ASP A 172 18.57 -4.92 -0.95
C ASP A 172 17.63 -5.86 -1.73
N VAL A 173 17.68 -5.76 -3.07
CA VAL A 173 16.88 -6.59 -3.99
C VAL A 173 17.28 -8.06 -3.91
N ASP A 174 18.56 -8.35 -3.63
CA ASP A 174 19.05 -9.72 -3.53
C ASP A 174 18.49 -10.42 -2.30
N LEU A 175 18.42 -9.72 -1.16
CA LEU A 175 17.77 -10.23 0.04
C LEU A 175 16.28 -10.48 -0.19
N LEU A 176 15.54 -9.52 -0.79
CA LEU A 176 14.12 -9.71 -1.14
C LEU A 176 13.93 -10.97 -2.01
N THR A 177 14.74 -11.08 -3.06
CA THR A 177 14.64 -12.20 -4.00
C THR A 177 14.96 -13.54 -3.32
N SER A 178 15.94 -13.56 -2.42
CA SER A 178 16.29 -14.77 -1.67
C SER A 178 15.19 -15.20 -0.71
N GLU A 179 14.56 -14.25 -0.02
CA GLU A 179 13.44 -14.54 0.90
C GLU A 179 12.21 -15.04 0.13
N ILE A 180 11.85 -14.42 -0.99
CA ILE A 180 10.76 -14.91 -1.84
C ILE A 180 11.01 -16.35 -2.29
N LYS A 181 12.21 -16.65 -2.80
CA LYS A 181 12.58 -18.01 -3.23
C LYS A 181 12.52 -18.99 -2.06
N ARG A 182 13.07 -18.62 -0.91
CA ARG A 182 13.08 -19.46 0.29
C ARG A 182 11.65 -19.83 0.73
N ILE A 183 10.74 -18.87 0.79
CA ILE A 183 9.34 -19.10 1.17
C ILE A 183 8.64 -20.00 0.15
N ARG A 184 8.78 -19.72 -1.13
CA ARG A 184 8.19 -20.55 -2.20
C ARG A 184 8.66 -22.00 -2.10
N GLU A 185 9.95 -22.21 -1.93
CA GLU A 185 10.55 -23.55 -1.87
C GLU A 185 10.21 -24.28 -0.55
N THR A 186 10.27 -23.56 0.59
CA THR A 186 10.00 -24.17 1.91
C THR A 186 8.56 -24.62 2.07
N TYR A 187 7.61 -23.81 1.62
CA TYR A 187 6.19 -24.05 1.85
C TYR A 187 5.44 -24.56 0.61
N ASN A 188 6.09 -24.59 -0.55
CA ASN A 188 5.51 -24.98 -1.84
C ASN A 188 4.24 -24.17 -2.16
N LEU A 189 4.33 -22.85 -2.10
CA LEU A 189 3.22 -21.91 -2.33
C LEU A 189 3.62 -20.79 -3.29
N GLU A 190 2.64 -20.10 -3.84
CA GLU A 190 2.85 -18.88 -4.62
C GLU A 190 3.05 -17.69 -3.68
N VAL A 191 3.94 -16.76 -4.06
CA VAL A 191 4.22 -15.55 -3.29
C VAL A 191 3.79 -14.33 -4.08
N TYR A 192 3.04 -13.44 -3.43
CA TYR A 192 2.65 -12.12 -3.93
C TYR A 192 3.26 -11.02 -3.06
N ILE A 193 3.58 -9.88 -3.66
CA ILE A 193 3.91 -8.63 -3.00
C ILE A 193 3.12 -7.48 -3.64
N GLU A 194 2.88 -6.41 -2.91
CA GLU A 194 2.02 -5.29 -3.30
C GLU A 194 2.74 -3.94 -3.23
N PRO A 195 3.92 -3.76 -3.85
CA PRO A 195 4.63 -2.47 -3.80
C PRO A 195 3.81 -1.41 -4.52
N GLY A 196 3.38 -0.37 -3.81
CA GLY A 196 2.57 0.73 -4.35
C GLY A 196 3.43 1.91 -4.78
N GLU A 197 3.98 2.64 -3.82
CA GLU A 197 4.81 3.82 -4.05
C GLU A 197 6.03 3.51 -4.95
N ALA A 198 6.71 2.42 -4.68
CA ALA A 198 7.90 1.99 -5.41
C ALA A 198 7.68 1.87 -6.93
N ILE A 199 6.47 1.63 -7.40
CA ILE A 199 6.15 1.52 -8.84
C ILE A 199 6.39 2.83 -9.58
N ALA A 200 6.20 3.97 -8.92
CA ALA A 200 6.30 5.29 -9.52
C ALA A 200 7.35 6.20 -8.86
N LEU A 201 8.09 5.71 -7.89
CA LEU A 201 9.13 6.49 -7.22
C LEU A 201 10.14 7.03 -8.26
N ASN A 202 10.33 8.35 -8.25
CA ASN A 202 11.19 9.07 -9.18
C ASN A 202 10.88 8.88 -10.68
N ALA A 203 9.70 8.36 -11.03
CA ALA A 203 9.32 8.10 -12.42
C ALA A 203 8.76 9.34 -13.13
N GLY A 204 8.44 10.43 -12.42
CA GLY A 204 7.86 11.63 -13.00
C GLY A 204 7.96 12.83 -12.11
N SER A 205 7.44 13.96 -12.60
CA SER A 205 7.38 15.22 -11.87
C SER A 205 5.99 15.84 -12.05
N LEU A 206 5.48 16.47 -11.01
CA LEU A 206 4.30 17.31 -11.09
C LEU A 206 4.75 18.71 -11.53
N ALA A 207 4.31 19.16 -12.70
CA ALA A 207 4.46 20.53 -13.15
C ALA A 207 3.27 21.36 -12.67
N THR A 208 3.52 22.55 -12.12
CA THR A 208 2.50 23.45 -11.61
C THR A 208 2.79 24.87 -12.03
N GLU A 209 1.76 25.69 -12.11
CA GLU A 209 1.84 27.12 -12.44
C GLU A 209 1.62 27.97 -11.19
N VAL A 210 2.38 29.05 -11.07
CA VAL A 210 2.13 30.09 -10.06
C VAL A 210 1.01 30.99 -10.59
N LEU A 211 -0.14 30.92 -9.94
CA LEU A 211 -1.33 31.70 -10.33
C LEU A 211 -1.27 33.13 -9.78
N ASP A 212 -0.70 33.30 -8.58
CA ASP A 212 -0.61 34.60 -7.90
C ASP A 212 0.51 34.60 -6.86
N ILE A 213 0.96 35.79 -6.47
CA ILE A 213 1.91 36.01 -5.39
C ILE A 213 1.25 36.92 -4.36
N VAL A 214 1.09 36.42 -3.15
CA VAL A 214 0.46 37.14 -2.05
C VAL A 214 1.52 37.45 -0.98
N GLU A 215 1.48 38.61 -0.38
CA GLU A 215 2.37 39.00 0.72
C GLU A 215 1.59 39.07 2.05
N ASN A 216 2.05 38.27 3.03
CA ASN A 216 1.56 38.35 4.40
C ASN A 216 2.67 37.92 5.36
N GLY A 217 3.55 38.82 5.72
CA GLY A 217 4.74 38.54 6.52
C GLY A 217 5.83 37.75 5.79
N MET A 218 5.50 37.17 4.66
CA MET A 218 6.38 36.51 3.67
C MET A 218 5.66 36.45 2.32
N GLU A 219 6.41 36.18 1.26
CA GLU A 219 5.84 35.98 -0.07
C GLU A 219 5.30 34.54 -0.19
N ILE A 220 4.06 34.41 -0.67
CA ILE A 220 3.32 33.15 -0.79
C ILE A 220 2.96 32.95 -2.26
N LEU A 221 3.45 31.89 -2.86
CA LEU A 221 3.10 31.47 -4.22
C LEU A 221 1.82 30.64 -4.18
N VAL A 222 0.77 31.14 -4.80
CA VAL A 222 -0.49 30.40 -4.97
C VAL A 222 -0.41 29.60 -6.25
N LEU A 223 -0.45 28.26 -6.11
CA LEU A 223 -0.28 27.32 -7.21
C LEU A 223 -1.61 26.75 -7.69
N ASP A 224 -1.65 26.23 -8.93
CA ASP A 224 -2.74 25.40 -9.44
C ASP A 224 -2.67 23.93 -8.98
N ALA A 225 -1.69 23.58 -8.14
CA ALA A 225 -1.58 22.32 -7.44
C ALA A 225 -1.88 22.51 -5.94
N SER A 226 -2.21 21.40 -5.26
CA SER A 226 -2.49 21.43 -3.82
C SER A 226 -1.95 20.20 -3.10
N ALA A 227 -1.57 20.33 -1.84
CA ALA A 227 -1.21 19.21 -1.01
C ALA A 227 -2.42 18.28 -0.81
N THR A 228 -3.61 18.84 -0.52
CA THR A 228 -4.83 18.05 -0.29
C THR A 228 -5.23 17.15 -1.46
N CYS A 229 -5.00 17.57 -2.70
CA CYS A 229 -5.45 16.84 -3.88
C CYS A 229 -4.37 16.00 -4.55
N HIS A 230 -3.12 16.44 -4.50
CA HIS A 230 -2.02 15.83 -5.27
C HIS A 230 -0.99 15.11 -4.41
N MET A 231 -0.86 15.50 -3.14
CA MET A 231 0.14 14.97 -2.21
C MET A 231 -0.33 15.08 -0.74
N PRO A 232 -1.42 14.36 -0.37
CA PRO A 232 -2.04 14.50 0.96
C PRO A 232 -1.10 14.13 2.11
N ASP A 233 -0.11 13.29 1.87
CA ASP A 233 0.89 12.89 2.86
C ASP A 233 1.71 14.09 3.38
N VAL A 234 1.84 15.16 2.60
CA VAL A 234 2.47 16.42 3.06
C VAL A 234 1.75 16.99 4.29
N LEU A 235 0.43 16.77 4.40
CA LEU A 235 -0.39 17.26 5.51
C LEU A 235 -0.52 16.23 6.64
N GLU A 236 -0.55 14.94 6.30
CA GLU A 236 -0.76 13.85 7.24
C GLU A 236 0.54 13.36 7.89
N MET A 237 1.60 13.31 7.12
CA MET A 237 2.98 13.05 7.56
C MET A 237 3.87 14.21 7.12
N PRO A 238 3.95 15.28 7.87
CA PRO A 238 4.62 16.49 7.40
C PRO A 238 6.02 16.22 6.88
N TYR A 239 6.17 16.27 5.58
CA TYR A 239 7.44 16.28 4.88
C TYR A 239 7.39 17.39 3.82
N ARG A 240 8.54 17.77 3.32
CA ARG A 240 8.63 18.77 2.26
C ARG A 240 8.97 18.06 0.95
N PRO A 241 8.06 18.04 -0.05
CA PRO A 241 8.34 17.41 -1.34
C PRO A 241 9.59 17.99 -2.00
N PRO A 242 10.41 17.17 -2.68
CA PRO A 242 11.55 17.69 -3.43
C PRO A 242 11.08 18.59 -4.57
N LEU A 243 11.68 19.77 -4.70
CA LEU A 243 11.39 20.73 -5.75
C LEU A 243 12.63 20.90 -6.63
N ARG A 244 12.47 20.78 -7.97
CA ARG A 244 13.57 21.02 -8.88
C ARG A 244 14.06 22.45 -8.75
N ASP A 245 15.38 22.62 -8.57
CA ASP A 245 16.05 23.92 -8.36
C ASP A 245 15.56 24.70 -7.12
N GLY A 246 14.81 24.05 -6.24
CA GLY A 246 14.41 24.60 -4.93
C GLY A 246 15.33 24.09 -3.83
N TYR A 247 15.61 24.96 -2.86
CA TYR A 247 16.50 24.71 -1.73
C TYR A 247 15.76 24.83 -0.41
N GLU A 248 16.42 24.51 0.70
CA GLU A 248 15.85 24.70 2.03
C GLU A 248 15.48 26.16 2.28
N ALA A 249 14.46 26.40 3.08
CA ALA A 249 14.05 27.75 3.44
C ALA A 249 15.23 28.53 3.99
N GLN A 250 15.43 29.76 3.51
CA GLN A 250 16.53 30.68 3.87
C GLN A 250 17.94 30.24 3.41
N GLU A 251 18.08 29.17 2.66
CA GLU A 251 19.38 28.77 2.09
C GLU A 251 19.82 29.70 0.94
N LYS A 252 18.85 30.23 0.18
CA LYS A 252 19.06 31.18 -0.93
C LYS A 252 18.46 32.55 -0.62
N ALA A 253 18.63 33.47 -1.55
CA ALA A 253 18.30 34.88 -1.37
C ALA A 253 16.82 35.17 -1.11
N HIS A 254 15.93 34.38 -1.71
CA HIS A 254 14.49 34.59 -1.62
C HIS A 254 13.80 33.30 -1.13
N THR A 255 13.00 33.42 -0.08
CA THR A 255 12.20 32.29 0.46
C THR A 255 10.73 32.56 0.21
N TYR A 256 10.07 31.56 -0.40
CA TYR A 256 8.65 31.59 -0.69
C TYR A 256 7.94 30.43 0.00
N ARG A 257 6.72 30.66 0.44
CA ARG A 257 5.79 29.60 0.81
C ARG A 257 5.02 29.15 -0.42
N LEU A 258 5.04 27.86 -0.72
CA LEU A 258 4.21 27.26 -1.76
C LEU A 258 2.89 26.82 -1.14
N SER A 259 1.79 27.38 -1.63
CA SER A 259 0.42 27.09 -1.19
C SER A 259 -0.46 26.80 -2.41
N SER A 260 -1.74 26.61 -2.22
CA SER A 260 -2.66 26.23 -3.26
C SER A 260 -3.79 27.23 -3.45
N ASN A 261 -4.57 27.02 -4.50
CA ASN A 261 -5.80 27.77 -4.79
C ASN A 261 -7.04 27.18 -4.10
N THR A 262 -6.89 26.23 -3.18
CA THR A 262 -8.00 25.71 -2.37
C THR A 262 -8.39 26.68 -1.25
N CYS A 263 -9.56 26.52 -0.67
CA CYS A 263 -10.02 27.34 0.45
C CYS A 263 -9.55 26.83 1.83
N LEU A 264 -8.73 25.77 1.88
CA LEU A 264 -8.17 25.26 3.12
C LEU A 264 -6.91 26.04 3.48
N THR A 265 -6.93 26.82 4.56
CA THR A 265 -5.80 27.62 5.04
C THR A 265 -4.52 26.79 5.27
N GLY A 266 -4.66 25.54 5.72
CA GLY A 266 -3.56 24.60 5.96
C GLY A 266 -3.04 23.90 4.71
N ASP A 267 -3.56 24.19 3.52
CA ASP A 267 -3.10 23.59 2.27
C ASP A 267 -1.79 24.26 1.79
N VAL A 268 -0.73 23.91 2.48
CA VAL A 268 0.63 24.41 2.27
C VAL A 268 1.53 23.25 1.89
N ILE A 269 2.27 23.41 0.78
CA ILE A 269 3.21 22.40 0.29
C ILE A 269 4.54 22.48 1.04
N GLY A 270 5.03 23.68 1.27
CA GLY A 270 6.26 23.90 2.02
C GLY A 270 6.90 25.27 1.75
N ASP A 271 7.96 25.55 2.49
CA ASP A 271 8.76 26.76 2.31
C ASP A 271 10.06 26.40 1.56
N TYR A 272 10.36 27.13 0.49
CA TYR A 272 11.52 26.89 -0.38
C TYR A 272 12.25 28.19 -0.66
N SER A 273 13.56 28.11 -0.89
CA SER A 273 14.35 29.27 -1.33
C SER A 273 14.96 29.06 -2.72
N PHE A 274 15.17 30.18 -3.41
CA PHE A 274 15.71 30.25 -4.77
C PHE A 274 16.81 31.31 -4.87
#